data_e18c7f9a4e16c79d26e3448fe86586bf
#
_entry.id   e18c7f9a4e16c79d26e3448fe86586bf
#
_cell.length_a   1.000
_cell.length_b   1.000
_cell.length_c   1.000
_cell.angle_alpha   90.00
_cell.angle_beta   90.00
_cell.angle_gamma   90.00
#
_symmetry.space_group_name_H-M   'P 1'
#
loop_
_entity.id
_entity.type
_entity.pdbx_description
1 polymer ?
#
loop_
_entity_poly.entity_id
_entity_poly.type
_entity_poly.pdbx_seq_one_letter_code
_entity_poly.pdbx_strand_id
1 'polypeptide(L)'
;VSGALYHRRLFQQDYVCMYRQHHPLMKAGMSSRDFLNVEHLIVSTQESPYDKINQSLEKAGIKANASFTVPHFSAVPYIVSTTNLVVIVPQKLALSAATPFRLAYSKPPIKLPTLQTNIFWHRRFAQDEGNQWLRGLLVECFADT
;
A
#
# COMPACT_ATOMS: atom_id res chain seq x y z
N VAL A 1 16.09 13.40 -5.14
CA VAL A 1 15.43 14.35 -6.04
C VAL A 1 16.47 15.32 -6.55
N SER A 2 16.50 15.54 -7.86
CA SER A 2 17.44 16.48 -8.47
C SER A 2 17.05 17.92 -8.11
N GLY A 3 18.04 18.85 -8.12
CA GLY A 3 17.78 20.27 -7.87
C GLY A 3 16.87 20.95 -8.90
N ALA A 4 16.49 20.26 -9.99
CA ALA A 4 15.57 20.75 -11.01
C ALA A 4 14.10 20.52 -10.67
N LEU A 5 13.80 19.77 -9.61
CA LEU A 5 12.44 19.42 -9.20
C LEU A 5 12.09 20.06 -7.87
N TYR A 6 10.90 20.65 -7.80
CA TYR A 6 10.25 20.98 -6.55
C TYR A 6 9.31 19.85 -6.15
N HIS A 7 8.99 19.74 -4.86
CA HIS A 7 8.06 18.74 -4.38
C HIS A 7 7.20 19.28 -3.23
N ARG A 8 6.05 18.67 -3.05
CA ARG A 8 5.19 18.91 -1.91
C ARG A 8 4.55 17.59 -1.48
N ARG A 9 4.50 17.32 -0.17
CA ARG A 9 3.78 16.18 0.36
C ARG A 9 2.27 16.37 0.19
N LEU A 10 1.60 15.38 -0.41
CA LEU A 10 0.13 15.36 -0.50
C LEU A 10 -0.47 14.69 0.72
N PHE A 11 -0.07 13.46 0.99
CA PHE A 11 -0.58 12.71 2.14
C PHE A 11 0.41 11.63 2.55
N GLN A 12 0.18 11.14 3.75
CA GLN A 12 0.89 10.01 4.32
C GLN A 12 -0.14 8.97 4.74
N GLN A 13 0.15 7.70 4.53
CA GLN A 13 -0.76 6.64 4.91
C GLN A 13 0.00 5.43 5.45
N ASP A 14 -0.69 4.62 6.24
CA ASP A 14 -0.16 3.37 6.76
C ASP A 14 -0.41 2.24 5.77
N TYR A 15 0.35 1.16 5.93
CA TYR A 15 0.07 -0.11 5.31
C TYR A 15 -0.80 -0.96 6.24
N VAL A 16 -1.71 -1.70 5.65
CA VAL A 16 -2.63 -2.59 6.36
C VAL A 16 -2.57 -3.99 5.77
N CYS A 17 -3.00 -4.97 6.54
CA CYS A 17 -3.17 -6.33 6.06
C CYS A 17 -4.59 -6.50 5.54
N MET A 18 -4.74 -6.88 4.28
CA MET A 18 -6.01 -7.06 3.61
C MET A 18 -6.27 -8.54 3.33
N TYR A 19 -7.50 -8.99 3.53
CA TYR A 19 -7.91 -10.39 3.38
C TYR A 19 -9.42 -10.46 3.10
N ARG A 20 -9.89 -11.61 2.64
CA ARG A 20 -11.33 -11.77 2.37
C ARG A 20 -12.14 -11.73 3.67
N GLN A 21 -13.37 -11.26 3.60
CA GLN A 21 -14.32 -11.39 4.72
C GLN A 21 -14.49 -12.87 5.07
N HIS A 22 -14.64 -13.13 6.36
CA HIS A 22 -14.78 -14.50 6.89
C HIS A 22 -13.55 -15.39 6.65
N HIS A 23 -12.36 -14.78 6.51
CA HIS A 23 -11.11 -15.53 6.45
C HIS A 23 -10.99 -16.39 7.73
N PRO A 24 -10.64 -17.69 7.60
CA PRO A 24 -10.64 -18.60 8.75
C PRO A 24 -9.65 -18.24 9.86
N LEU A 25 -8.54 -17.59 9.52
CA LEU A 25 -7.49 -17.24 10.48
C LEU A 25 -7.42 -15.75 10.81
N MET A 26 -7.95 -14.89 9.94
CA MET A 26 -7.82 -13.45 10.10
C MET A 26 -9.09 -12.88 10.73
N LYS A 27 -8.92 -12.32 11.90
CA LYS A 27 -9.98 -11.65 12.66
C LYS A 27 -9.46 -10.32 13.16
N ALA A 28 -10.34 -9.44 13.60
CA ALA A 28 -9.92 -8.22 14.28
C ALA A 28 -9.01 -8.59 15.46
N GLY A 29 -7.85 -7.93 15.55
CA GLY A 29 -6.86 -8.27 16.58
C GLY A 29 -6.05 -9.53 16.27
N MET A 30 -5.75 -9.80 15.01
CA MET A 30 -4.93 -10.95 14.62
C MET A 30 -3.62 -11.00 15.42
N SER A 31 -3.22 -12.20 15.81
CA SER A 31 -1.97 -12.42 16.53
C SER A 31 -0.78 -12.47 15.56
N SER A 32 0.42 -12.21 16.09
CA SER A 32 1.66 -12.41 15.32
C SER A 32 1.79 -13.83 14.82
N ARG A 33 1.36 -14.81 15.60
CA ARG A 33 1.39 -16.21 15.22
C ARG A 33 0.52 -16.49 14.01
N ASP A 34 -0.72 -16.01 13.99
CA ASP A 34 -1.63 -16.21 12.86
C ASP A 34 -1.10 -15.52 11.61
N PHE A 35 -0.57 -14.30 11.77
CA PHE A 35 0.01 -13.54 10.67
C PHE A 35 1.22 -14.25 10.04
N LEU A 36 2.07 -14.88 10.84
CA LEU A 36 3.23 -15.62 10.36
C LEU A 36 2.88 -16.96 9.71
N ASN A 37 1.79 -17.59 10.13
CA ASN A 37 1.38 -18.91 9.65
C ASN A 37 0.45 -18.88 8.45
N VAL A 38 -0.21 -17.75 8.17
CA VAL A 38 -1.07 -17.61 6.99
C VAL A 38 -0.23 -17.47 5.72
N GLU A 39 -0.80 -17.86 4.59
CA GLU A 39 -0.14 -17.65 3.31
C GLU A 39 -0.26 -16.21 2.84
N HIS A 40 0.83 -15.66 2.35
CA HIS A 40 0.93 -14.27 1.93
C HIS A 40 1.02 -14.14 0.42
N LEU A 41 0.30 -13.16 -0.12
CA LEU A 41 0.48 -12.68 -1.48
C LEU A 41 1.53 -11.55 -1.43
N ILE A 42 2.60 -11.71 -2.18
CA ILE A 42 3.68 -10.72 -2.23
C ILE A 42 3.56 -9.91 -3.51
N VAL A 43 3.61 -8.60 -3.40
CA VAL A 43 3.69 -7.72 -4.56
C VAL A 43 5.16 -7.34 -4.75
N SER A 44 5.72 -7.73 -5.88
CA SER A 44 7.12 -7.46 -6.20
C SER A 44 7.18 -6.57 -7.43
N THR A 45 7.33 -5.28 -7.21
CA THR A 45 7.52 -4.27 -8.26
C THR A 45 8.95 -3.77 -8.21
N GLN A 46 9.62 -3.71 -9.35
CA GLN A 46 10.99 -3.20 -9.38
C GLN A 46 11.01 -1.71 -9.03
N GLU A 47 12.00 -1.33 -8.23
CA GLU A 47 12.26 0.06 -7.84
C GLU A 47 11.06 0.77 -7.19
N SER A 48 10.23 0.04 -6.46
CA SER A 48 9.07 0.58 -5.78
C SER A 48 9.35 0.83 -4.30
N PRO A 49 8.74 1.85 -3.69
CA PRO A 49 8.75 2.02 -2.22
C PRO A 49 8.26 0.78 -1.48
N TYR A 50 7.52 -0.09 -2.14
CA TYR A 50 7.01 -1.35 -1.59
C TYR A 50 8.13 -2.36 -1.29
N ASP A 51 9.33 -2.19 -1.83
CA ASP A 51 10.47 -3.05 -1.51
C ASP A 51 10.81 -3.00 -0.02
N LYS A 52 10.61 -1.87 0.63
CA LYS A 52 10.80 -1.72 2.09
C LYS A 52 9.80 -2.58 2.86
N ILE A 53 8.59 -2.72 2.33
CA ILE A 53 7.57 -3.60 2.92
C ILE A 53 8.00 -5.06 2.80
N ASN A 54 8.48 -5.47 1.63
CA ASN A 54 8.97 -6.84 1.43
C ASN A 54 10.16 -7.14 2.35
N GLN A 55 11.07 -6.19 2.54
CA GLN A 55 12.18 -6.34 3.49
C GLN A 55 11.69 -6.49 4.94
N SER A 56 10.67 -5.73 5.32
CA SER A 56 10.07 -5.84 6.65
C SER A 56 9.39 -7.20 6.85
N LEU A 57 8.72 -7.71 5.83
CA LEU A 57 8.11 -9.05 5.88
C LEU A 57 9.17 -10.14 6.01
N GLU A 58 10.26 -10.05 5.28
CA GLU A 58 11.37 -11.01 5.38
C GLU A 58 11.99 -11.00 6.79
N LYS A 59 12.20 -9.83 7.37
CA LYS A 59 12.70 -9.71 8.74
C LYS A 59 11.76 -10.32 9.77
N ALA A 60 10.46 -10.30 9.50
CA ALA A 60 9.46 -10.93 10.35
C ALA A 60 9.33 -12.43 10.15
N GLY A 61 10.06 -13.00 9.18
CA GLY A 61 10.04 -14.44 8.90
C GLY A 61 9.16 -14.87 7.74
N ILE A 62 8.57 -13.92 7.01
CA ILE A 62 7.73 -14.20 5.85
C ILE A 62 8.61 -14.15 4.60
N LYS A 63 8.78 -15.30 3.96
CA LYS A 63 9.67 -15.43 2.78
C LYS A 63 8.89 -15.16 1.50
N ALA A 64 9.39 -14.25 0.68
CA ALA A 64 8.77 -13.89 -0.59
C ALA A 64 8.64 -15.08 -1.55
N ASN A 65 9.57 -16.03 -1.48
CA ASN A 65 9.56 -17.22 -2.36
C ASN A 65 8.71 -18.39 -1.84
N ALA A 66 8.15 -18.27 -0.65
CA ALA A 66 7.30 -19.30 -0.06
C ALA A 66 5.81 -19.06 -0.31
N SER A 67 5.46 -17.96 -0.99
CA SER A 67 4.09 -17.52 -1.23
C SER A 67 3.92 -17.14 -2.70
N PHE A 68 2.71 -16.80 -3.07
CA PHE A 68 2.42 -16.32 -4.42
C PHE A 68 2.93 -14.88 -4.58
N THR A 69 3.50 -14.58 -5.73
CA THR A 69 4.03 -13.26 -6.05
C THR A 69 3.39 -12.72 -7.31
N VAL A 70 3.00 -11.44 -7.28
CA VAL A 70 2.47 -10.71 -8.44
C VAL A 70 3.27 -9.43 -8.66
N PRO A 71 3.41 -8.97 -9.92
CA PRO A 71 4.22 -7.79 -10.22
C PRO A 71 3.49 -6.45 -9.99
N HIS A 72 2.17 -6.45 -9.83
CA HIS A 72 1.36 -5.23 -9.73
C HIS A 72 0.21 -5.39 -8.76
N PHE A 73 -0.31 -4.26 -8.27
CA PHE A 73 -1.46 -4.24 -7.36
C PHE A 73 -2.81 -4.45 -8.05
N SER A 74 -2.90 -4.33 -9.36
CA SER A 74 -4.17 -4.30 -10.10
C SER A 74 -5.05 -5.55 -9.91
N ALA A 75 -4.44 -6.73 -9.80
CA ALA A 75 -5.17 -7.99 -9.61
C ALA A 75 -5.31 -8.40 -8.13
N VAL A 76 -4.66 -7.69 -7.23
CA VAL A 76 -4.57 -8.07 -5.81
C VAL A 76 -5.94 -8.20 -5.14
N PRO A 77 -6.87 -7.25 -5.25
CA PRO A 77 -8.18 -7.39 -4.62
C PRO A 77 -8.95 -8.64 -5.07
N TYR A 78 -8.90 -8.94 -6.36
CA TYR A 78 -9.57 -10.14 -6.90
C TYR A 78 -8.94 -11.42 -6.34
N ILE A 79 -7.61 -11.52 -6.37
CA ILE A 79 -6.89 -12.71 -5.89
C ILE A 79 -7.19 -12.95 -4.41
N VAL A 80 -7.13 -11.90 -3.60
CA VAL A 80 -7.38 -12.01 -2.16
C VAL A 80 -8.83 -12.37 -1.88
N SER A 81 -9.77 -11.86 -2.67
CA SER A 81 -11.21 -12.14 -2.49
C SER A 81 -11.57 -13.61 -2.76
N THR A 82 -10.79 -14.31 -3.57
CA THR A 82 -11.06 -15.68 -4.00
C THR A 82 -10.14 -16.73 -3.37
N THR A 83 -9.29 -16.34 -2.43
CA THR A 83 -8.32 -17.23 -1.80
C THR A 83 -8.25 -16.95 -0.29
N ASN A 84 -7.44 -17.73 0.41
CA ASN A 84 -7.09 -17.48 1.81
C ASN A 84 -5.78 -16.72 1.96
N LEU A 85 -5.27 -16.13 0.89
CA LEU A 85 -4.08 -15.29 0.94
C LEU A 85 -4.36 -13.97 1.65
N VAL A 86 -3.36 -13.46 2.34
CA VAL A 86 -3.38 -12.10 2.89
C VAL A 86 -2.31 -11.27 2.20
N VAL A 87 -2.47 -9.97 2.19
CA VAL A 87 -1.55 -9.07 1.49
C VAL A 87 -1.40 -7.78 2.30
N ILE A 88 -0.21 -7.22 2.28
CA ILE A 88 0.04 -5.88 2.83
C ILE A 88 -0.16 -4.87 1.70
N VAL A 89 -1.04 -3.91 1.92
CA VAL A 89 -1.37 -2.87 0.93
C VAL A 89 -1.46 -1.51 1.61
N PRO A 90 -1.32 -0.42 0.84
CA PRO A 90 -1.63 0.91 1.37
C PRO A 90 -3.08 0.99 1.83
N GLN A 91 -3.32 1.68 2.91
CA GLN A 91 -4.65 1.77 3.53
C GLN A 91 -5.73 2.28 2.58
N LYS A 92 -5.43 3.28 1.75
CA LYS A 92 -6.40 3.82 0.79
C LYS A 92 -6.82 2.79 -0.25
N LEU A 93 -5.91 1.90 -0.67
CA LEU A 93 -6.27 0.79 -1.55
C LEU A 93 -7.23 -0.16 -0.86
N ALA A 94 -6.96 -0.52 0.39
CA ALA A 94 -7.84 -1.39 1.17
C ALA A 94 -9.23 -0.79 1.34
N LEU A 95 -9.30 0.50 1.65
CA LEU A 95 -10.58 1.22 1.76
C LEU A 95 -11.39 1.15 0.46
N SER A 96 -10.74 1.38 -0.68
CA SER A 96 -11.40 1.33 -1.98
C SER A 96 -11.87 -0.07 -2.37
N ALA A 97 -11.11 -1.09 -2.01
CA ALA A 97 -11.38 -2.48 -2.40
C ALA A 97 -12.32 -3.22 -1.44
N ALA A 98 -12.46 -2.74 -0.22
CA ALA A 98 -13.16 -3.48 0.84
C ALA A 98 -14.60 -3.83 0.46
N THR A 99 -15.42 -2.87 0.05
CA THR A 99 -16.81 -3.12 -0.31
C THR A 99 -16.97 -3.86 -1.64
N PRO A 100 -16.36 -3.41 -2.76
CA PRO A 100 -16.57 -4.09 -4.05
C PRO A 100 -16.11 -5.55 -4.06
N PHE A 101 -15.05 -5.88 -3.35
CA PHE A 101 -14.46 -7.21 -3.33
C PHE A 101 -14.78 -8.02 -2.08
N ARG A 102 -15.59 -7.49 -1.18
CA ARG A 102 -15.93 -8.13 0.11
C ARG A 102 -14.68 -8.48 0.91
N LEU A 103 -13.81 -7.52 1.07
CA LEU A 103 -12.56 -7.66 1.81
C LEU A 103 -12.66 -6.98 3.17
N ALA A 104 -11.81 -7.43 4.07
CA ALA A 104 -11.56 -6.79 5.35
C ALA A 104 -10.08 -6.41 5.43
N TYR A 105 -9.75 -5.52 6.32
CA TYR A 105 -8.37 -5.18 6.59
C TYR A 105 -8.18 -4.83 8.05
N SER A 106 -6.97 -5.02 8.54
CA SER A 106 -6.61 -4.69 9.91
C SER A 106 -5.13 -4.32 9.98
N LYS A 107 -4.75 -3.70 11.10
CA LYS A 107 -3.36 -3.37 11.34
C LYS A 107 -2.53 -4.65 11.46
N PRO A 108 -1.45 -4.82 10.68
CA PRO A 108 -0.60 -5.99 10.82
C PRO A 108 0.16 -5.96 12.16
N PRO A 109 0.44 -7.13 12.77
CA PRO A 109 1.13 -7.21 14.05
C PRO A 109 2.66 -7.07 13.93
N ILE A 110 3.13 -6.39 12.91
CA ILE A 110 4.55 -6.07 12.70
C ILE A 110 4.67 -4.57 12.42
N LYS A 111 5.87 -4.05 12.68
CA LYS A 111 6.15 -2.65 12.40
C LYS A 111 6.50 -2.46 10.93
N LEU A 112 5.75 -1.58 10.25
CA LEU A 112 5.95 -1.25 8.85
C LEU A 112 6.23 0.25 8.70
N PRO A 113 7.00 0.65 7.66
CA PRO A 113 7.14 2.07 7.34
C PRO A 113 5.83 2.65 6.83
N THR A 114 5.69 3.96 6.90
CA THR A 114 4.56 4.66 6.30
C THR A 114 4.84 4.99 4.84
N LEU A 115 3.79 5.10 4.04
CA LEU A 115 3.88 5.53 2.65
C LEU A 115 3.58 7.02 2.56
N GLN A 116 4.54 7.78 2.04
CA GLN A 116 4.37 9.20 1.78
C GLN A 116 4.17 9.42 0.28
N THR A 117 3.09 10.11 -0.08
CA THR A 117 2.80 10.46 -1.46
C THR A 117 3.03 11.95 -1.67
N ASN A 118 3.83 12.28 -2.66
CA ASN A 118 4.22 13.65 -2.99
C ASN A 118 3.83 13.98 -4.42
N ILE A 119 3.65 15.27 -4.69
CA ILE A 119 3.66 15.78 -6.05
C ILE A 119 5.03 16.40 -6.34
N PHE A 120 5.46 16.22 -7.57
CA PHE A 120 6.72 16.79 -8.07
C PHE A 120 6.42 17.59 -9.32
N TRP A 121 7.15 18.68 -9.51
CA TRP A 121 7.07 19.45 -10.75
C TRP A 121 8.43 20.04 -11.08
N HIS A 122 8.69 20.22 -12.36
CA HIS A 122 9.93 20.80 -12.81
C HIS A 122 9.95 22.30 -12.51
N ARG A 123 11.09 22.82 -12.09
CA ARG A 123 11.31 24.25 -11.81
C ARG A 123 10.82 25.15 -12.95
N ARG A 124 11.00 24.69 -14.20
CA ARG A 124 10.57 25.41 -15.40
C ARG A 124 9.09 25.79 -15.36
N PHE A 125 8.26 24.95 -14.77
CA PHE A 125 6.80 25.12 -14.76
C PHE A 125 6.28 25.67 -13.42
N ALA A 126 7.18 26.12 -12.53
CA ALA A 126 6.76 26.57 -11.20
C ALA A 126 5.80 27.78 -11.26
N GLN A 127 5.97 28.66 -12.25
CA GLN A 127 5.11 29.86 -12.43
C GLN A 127 4.06 29.69 -13.53
N ASP A 128 3.99 28.51 -14.17
CA ASP A 128 2.99 28.21 -15.18
C ASP A 128 1.60 28.14 -14.54
N GLU A 129 0.64 28.90 -15.07
CA GLU A 129 -0.71 28.97 -14.50
C GLU A 129 -1.43 27.63 -14.51
N GLY A 130 -1.34 26.88 -15.61
CA GLY A 130 -1.95 25.55 -15.71
C GLY A 130 -1.35 24.57 -14.71
N ASN A 131 -0.06 24.60 -14.55
CA ASN A 131 0.66 23.75 -13.59
C ASN A 131 0.29 24.11 -12.15
N GLN A 132 0.23 25.40 -11.83
CA GLN A 132 -0.20 25.89 -10.52
C GLN A 132 -1.64 25.46 -10.21
N TRP A 133 -2.53 25.57 -11.19
CA TRP A 133 -3.92 25.15 -11.04
C TRP A 133 -4.02 23.65 -10.74
N LEU A 134 -3.31 22.82 -11.51
CA LEU A 134 -3.30 21.37 -11.31
C LEU A 134 -2.74 20.98 -9.93
N ARG A 135 -1.64 21.60 -9.52
CA ARG A 135 -1.08 21.37 -8.18
C ARG A 135 -2.06 21.74 -7.08
N GLY A 136 -2.74 22.89 -7.23
CA GLY A 136 -3.76 23.33 -6.29
C GLY A 136 -4.91 22.32 -6.20
N LEU A 137 -5.36 21.81 -7.33
CA LEU A 137 -6.42 20.80 -7.40
C LEU A 137 -6.00 19.51 -6.71
N LEU A 138 -4.78 19.03 -6.96
CA LEU A 138 -4.27 17.82 -6.32
C LEU A 138 -4.17 17.97 -4.81
N VAL A 139 -3.72 19.14 -4.34
CA VAL A 139 -3.66 19.43 -2.91
C VAL A 139 -5.06 19.46 -2.30
N GLU A 140 -6.00 20.13 -2.95
CA GLU A 140 -7.39 20.19 -2.48
C GLU A 140 -8.04 18.80 -2.39
N CYS A 141 -7.81 17.95 -3.40
CA CYS A 141 -8.45 16.63 -3.46
C CYS A 141 -7.80 15.60 -2.55
N PHE A 142 -6.49 15.65 -2.34
CA PHE A 142 -5.74 14.54 -1.76
C PHE A 142 -4.91 14.89 -0.53
N ALA A 143 -4.63 16.16 -0.25
CA ALA A 143 -3.82 16.50 0.91
C ALA A 143 -4.49 16.09 2.22
N ASP A 144 -3.68 15.66 3.18
CA ASP A 144 -4.15 15.42 4.55
C ASP A 144 -4.62 16.74 5.16
N THR A 145 -5.76 16.68 5.80
CA THR A 145 -6.32 17.81 6.55
C THR A 145 -5.78 17.85 7.97
#